data_f961920d25584a9f02493ee7233265ca
#
_entry.id   f961920d25584a9f02493ee7233265ca
#
_cell.length_a   1.000
_cell.length_b   1.000
_cell.length_c   1.000
_cell.angle_alpha   90.00
_cell.angle_beta   90.00
_cell.angle_gamma   90.00
#
_symmetry.space_group_name_H-M   'P 1'
#
loop_
_entity.id
_entity.type
_entity.pdbx_description
1 polymer ?
#
loop_
_entity_poly.entity_id
_entity_poly.type
_entity_poly.pdbx_seq_one_letter_code
_entity_poly.pdbx_strand_id
1 'polypeptide(L)'
;MRSLAGLVFLGVSAAPLFAQQACQGLTSLALEHATITSATAVPEGPVTGGRGGGAPVVAPAHCAVQGIIRPTKDSEIHFELWLPSSGWNGKYMQLGSGGWAGSINAAGLAEPLKRGYAAAATDDGHQGGAGATWAIGHPEKLIDFGYRAVHETSLQSKTIIRALLGRSPSRSYFNGCSDGGREALMEAQRYPE
;
A
#
# COMPACT_ATOMS: atom_id res chain seq x y z
N MET A 1 -7.35 58.92 -24.74
CA MET A 1 -7.81 57.57 -24.51
C MET A 1 -6.60 56.70 -24.21
N ARG A 2 -6.37 56.35 -22.96
CA ARG A 2 -5.26 55.46 -22.55
C ARG A 2 -5.85 54.10 -22.22
N SER A 3 -5.54 53.09 -23.03
CA SER A 3 -5.90 51.68 -22.78
C SER A 3 -5.00 51.15 -21.64
N LEU A 4 -5.60 50.75 -20.52
CA LEU A 4 -4.96 49.91 -19.50
C LEU A 4 -5.08 48.44 -19.93
N ALA A 5 -3.97 47.82 -20.33
CA ALA A 5 -3.87 46.39 -20.49
C ALA A 5 -3.73 45.75 -19.10
N GLY A 6 -4.77 45.07 -18.64
CA GLY A 6 -4.73 44.30 -17.40
C GLY A 6 -3.93 42.99 -17.62
N LEU A 7 -2.81 42.86 -16.90
CA LEU A 7 -2.08 41.58 -16.78
C LEU A 7 -2.89 40.63 -15.89
N VAL A 8 -3.42 39.56 -16.47
CA VAL A 8 -3.99 38.44 -15.72
C VAL A 8 -2.85 37.52 -15.32
N PHE A 9 -2.47 37.52 -14.04
CA PHE A 9 -1.58 36.53 -13.47
C PHE A 9 -2.36 35.22 -13.29
N LEU A 10 -2.10 34.24 -14.15
CA LEU A 10 -2.50 32.85 -13.93
C LEU A 10 -1.61 32.29 -12.81
N GLY A 11 -2.14 32.28 -11.59
CA GLY A 11 -1.50 31.63 -10.45
C GLY A 11 -1.47 30.11 -10.66
N VAL A 12 -0.33 29.57 -11.08
CA VAL A 12 -0.09 28.13 -11.08
C VAL A 12 -0.03 27.66 -9.64
N SER A 13 -1.01 26.87 -9.21
CA SER A 13 -1.08 26.30 -7.86
C SER A 13 0.12 25.36 -7.65
N ALA A 14 1.07 25.72 -6.81
CA ALA A 14 2.28 24.94 -6.53
C ALA A 14 2.02 23.67 -5.66
N ALA A 15 0.87 23.59 -5.04
CA ALA A 15 0.52 22.49 -4.13
C ALA A 15 0.59 21.06 -4.74
N PRO A 16 0.12 20.80 -5.98
CA PRO A 16 0.21 19.46 -6.57
C PRO A 16 1.65 19.02 -6.86
N LEU A 17 2.54 19.94 -7.20
CA LEU A 17 3.95 19.62 -7.49
C LEU A 17 4.71 19.17 -6.24
N PHE A 18 4.50 19.81 -5.09
CA PHE A 18 5.14 19.41 -3.84
C PHE A 18 4.66 18.04 -3.35
N ALA A 19 3.37 17.75 -3.46
CA ALA A 19 2.82 16.45 -3.11
C ALA A 19 3.37 15.33 -4.01
N GLN A 20 3.53 15.60 -5.30
CA GLN A 20 4.12 14.67 -6.25
C GLN A 20 5.60 14.41 -5.96
N GLN A 21 6.39 15.45 -5.68
CA GLN A 21 7.80 15.32 -5.34
C GLN A 21 7.99 14.58 -4.01
N ALA A 22 7.16 14.84 -3.01
CA ALA A 22 7.22 14.15 -1.73
C ALA A 22 6.90 12.65 -1.88
N CYS A 23 5.90 12.30 -2.69
CA CYS A 23 5.58 10.90 -3.00
C CYS A 23 6.76 10.21 -3.69
N GLN A 24 7.28 10.78 -4.78
CA GLN A 24 8.41 10.22 -5.54
C GLN A 24 9.67 10.08 -4.69
N GLY A 25 9.90 11.00 -3.76
CA GLY A 25 11.04 10.98 -2.84
C GLY A 25 11.09 9.75 -1.94
N LEU A 26 9.97 9.05 -1.75
CA LEU A 26 9.91 7.80 -0.99
C LEU A 26 10.77 6.69 -1.58
N THR A 27 11.09 6.71 -2.87
CA THR A 27 11.95 5.69 -3.51
C THR A 27 13.37 5.68 -2.95
N SER A 28 13.81 6.77 -2.30
CA SER A 28 15.10 6.87 -1.62
C SER A 28 15.03 6.59 -0.12
N LEU A 29 13.86 6.28 0.43
CA LEU A 29 13.70 5.97 1.85
C LEU A 29 14.41 4.66 2.18
N ALA A 30 15.36 4.71 3.12
CA ALA A 30 16.00 3.51 3.63
C ALA A 30 15.02 2.73 4.52
N LEU A 31 14.76 1.49 4.15
CA LEU A 31 13.93 0.54 4.88
C LEU A 31 14.76 -0.69 5.25
N GLU A 32 14.45 -1.31 6.36
CA GLU A 32 15.10 -2.55 6.78
C GLU A 32 14.57 -3.71 5.94
N HIS A 33 15.46 -4.45 5.28
CA HIS A 33 15.13 -5.59 4.41
C HIS A 33 14.13 -5.29 3.28
N ALA A 34 13.87 -4.02 2.97
CA ALA A 34 12.89 -3.65 1.97
C ALA A 34 13.40 -2.57 1.01
N THR A 35 12.83 -2.58 -0.18
CA THR A 35 13.11 -1.57 -1.21
C THR A 35 11.77 -1.09 -1.80
N ILE A 36 11.59 0.22 -1.86
CA ILE A 36 10.49 0.83 -2.59
C ILE A 36 10.85 0.80 -4.08
N THR A 37 10.10 0.06 -4.87
CA THR A 37 10.33 -0.09 -6.31
C THR A 37 9.67 1.01 -7.12
N SER A 38 8.55 1.55 -6.62
CA SER A 38 7.90 2.73 -7.20
C SER A 38 7.13 3.52 -6.15
N ALA A 39 7.05 4.84 -6.35
CA ALA A 39 6.18 5.73 -5.59
C ALA A 39 5.64 6.81 -6.53
N THR A 40 4.34 6.77 -6.79
CA THR A 40 3.69 7.59 -7.82
C THR A 40 2.47 8.32 -7.25
N ALA A 41 2.40 9.62 -7.48
CA ALA A 41 1.19 10.38 -7.17
C ALA A 41 0.12 10.08 -8.24
N VAL A 42 -0.98 9.49 -7.81
CA VAL A 42 -2.11 9.08 -8.64
C VAL A 42 -3.26 10.06 -8.41
N PRO A 43 -3.81 10.70 -9.45
CA PRO A 43 -4.99 11.54 -9.32
C PRO A 43 -6.23 10.69 -9.00
N GLU A 44 -7.30 11.34 -8.54
CA GLU A 44 -8.59 10.66 -8.41
C GLU A 44 -9.02 10.08 -9.75
N GLY A 45 -9.44 8.82 -9.74
CA GLY A 45 -9.82 8.15 -10.97
C GLY A 45 -10.19 6.67 -10.81
N PRO A 46 -10.61 6.02 -11.91
CA PRO A 46 -10.98 4.62 -11.91
C PRO A 46 -9.76 3.72 -11.73
N VAL A 47 -9.90 2.73 -10.85
CA VAL A 47 -8.94 1.66 -10.65
C VAL A 47 -9.54 0.36 -11.15
N THR A 48 -8.77 -0.34 -12.00
CA THR A 48 -9.12 -1.67 -12.52
C THR A 48 -8.30 -2.73 -11.79
N GLY A 49 -8.74 -3.99 -11.82
CA GLY A 49 -7.95 -5.12 -11.30
C GLY A 49 -8.39 -5.66 -9.95
N GLY A 50 -9.66 -5.51 -9.57
CA GLY A 50 -10.24 -6.24 -8.45
C GLY A 50 -10.35 -7.74 -8.74
N ARG A 51 -10.28 -8.60 -7.71
CA ARG A 51 -10.55 -10.04 -7.84
C ARG A 51 -11.93 -10.25 -8.49
N GLY A 52 -11.98 -11.04 -9.55
CA GLY A 52 -13.23 -11.40 -10.23
C GLY A 52 -13.72 -10.44 -11.31
N GLY A 53 -12.93 -9.47 -11.77
CA GLY A 53 -13.30 -8.61 -12.91
C GLY A 53 -14.46 -7.67 -12.64
N GLY A 54 -14.60 -7.18 -11.42
CA GLY A 54 -15.65 -6.25 -11.01
C GLY A 54 -15.60 -4.90 -11.76
N ALA A 55 -16.70 -4.13 -11.66
CA ALA A 55 -16.74 -2.77 -12.19
C ALA A 55 -15.59 -1.91 -11.66
N PRO A 56 -15.08 -0.95 -12.47
CA PRO A 56 -14.04 -0.04 -12.00
C PRO A 56 -14.46 0.69 -10.73
N VAL A 57 -13.57 0.74 -9.74
CA VAL A 57 -13.78 1.47 -8.50
C VAL A 57 -13.06 2.80 -8.60
N VAL A 58 -13.72 3.91 -8.32
CA VAL A 58 -13.04 5.22 -8.26
C VAL A 58 -12.26 5.31 -6.94
N ALA A 59 -10.96 5.56 -7.03
CA ALA A 59 -10.10 5.82 -5.88
C ALA A 59 -9.85 7.34 -5.76
N PRO A 60 -9.82 7.90 -4.55
CA PRO A 60 -9.36 9.27 -4.31
C PRO A 60 -7.89 9.46 -4.73
N ALA A 61 -7.47 10.72 -4.92
CA ALA A 61 -6.08 11.04 -5.18
C ALA A 61 -5.17 10.54 -4.04
N HIS A 62 -4.08 9.85 -4.38
CA HIS A 62 -3.19 9.20 -3.41
C HIS A 62 -1.75 9.06 -3.93
N CYS A 63 -0.84 8.78 -3.02
CA CYS A 63 0.49 8.29 -3.34
C CYS A 63 0.44 6.75 -3.32
N ALA A 64 0.62 6.12 -4.47
CA ALA A 64 0.73 4.67 -4.61
C ALA A 64 2.21 4.27 -4.48
N VAL A 65 2.52 3.47 -3.48
CA VAL A 65 3.86 2.96 -3.18
C VAL A 65 3.85 1.45 -3.40
N GLN A 66 4.80 0.96 -4.18
CA GLN A 66 5.05 -0.46 -4.35
C GLN A 66 6.45 -0.78 -3.87
N GLY A 67 6.62 -1.96 -3.28
CA GLY A 67 7.93 -2.36 -2.80
C GLY A 67 8.05 -3.87 -2.63
N ILE A 68 9.27 -4.29 -2.32
CA ILE A 68 9.63 -5.68 -2.09
C ILE A 68 10.38 -5.78 -0.78
N ILE A 69 10.00 -6.74 0.07
CA ILE A 69 10.62 -7.04 1.34
C ILE A 69 11.34 -8.39 1.22
N ARG A 70 12.61 -8.43 1.61
CA ARG A 70 13.46 -9.64 1.53
C ARG A 70 14.17 -9.87 2.87
N PRO A 71 13.44 -10.36 3.89
CA PRO A 71 14.05 -10.66 5.20
C PRO A 71 15.05 -11.82 5.16
N THR A 72 14.94 -12.70 4.16
CA THR A 72 15.90 -13.78 3.89
C THR A 72 16.24 -13.85 2.40
N LYS A 73 17.22 -14.68 2.02
CA LYS A 73 17.62 -14.84 0.61
C LYS A 73 16.53 -15.49 -0.26
N ASP A 74 15.63 -16.27 0.34
CA ASP A 74 14.55 -16.98 -0.35
C ASP A 74 13.22 -16.22 -0.26
N SER A 75 13.16 -15.14 0.52
CA SER A 75 11.96 -14.31 0.67
C SER A 75 11.87 -13.26 -0.43
N GLU A 76 10.69 -13.12 -0.99
CA GLU A 76 10.33 -12.03 -1.91
C GLU A 76 8.86 -11.68 -1.70
N ILE A 77 8.62 -10.73 -0.81
CA ILE A 77 7.30 -10.29 -0.40
C ILE A 77 7.00 -8.97 -1.11
N HIS A 78 6.03 -8.96 -2.02
CA HIS A 78 5.58 -7.73 -2.64
C HIS A 78 4.49 -7.09 -1.80
N PHE A 79 4.52 -5.77 -1.71
CA PHE A 79 3.47 -5.00 -1.07
C PHE A 79 3.07 -3.77 -1.90
N GLU A 80 1.85 -3.33 -1.67
CA GLU A 80 1.34 -2.07 -2.19
C GLU A 80 0.71 -1.28 -1.03
N LEU A 81 1.04 0.02 -0.95
CA LEU A 81 0.55 0.95 0.07
C LEU A 81 0.03 2.21 -0.61
N TRP A 82 -1.23 2.58 -0.35
CA TRP A 82 -1.84 3.82 -0.80
C TRP A 82 -1.99 4.80 0.34
N LEU A 83 -1.47 6.00 0.15
CA LEU A 83 -1.45 7.09 1.12
C LEU A 83 -2.34 8.22 0.61
N PRO A 84 -3.39 8.64 1.33
CA PRO A 84 -4.24 9.73 0.89
C PRO A 84 -3.44 11.00 0.61
N SER A 85 -3.68 11.66 -0.52
CA SER A 85 -3.05 12.96 -0.84
C SER A 85 -3.56 14.08 0.07
N SER A 86 -4.74 13.90 0.67
CA SER A 86 -5.34 14.81 1.65
C SER A 86 -6.32 14.06 2.55
N GLY A 87 -6.68 14.67 3.68
CA GLY A 87 -7.74 14.14 4.55
C GLY A 87 -7.40 12.82 5.26
N TRP A 88 -6.10 12.49 5.45
CA TRP A 88 -5.74 11.31 6.23
C TRP A 88 -6.29 11.38 7.66
N ASN A 89 -7.07 10.37 8.02
CA ASN A 89 -7.75 10.30 9.32
C ASN A 89 -6.86 9.81 10.48
N GLY A 90 -5.55 9.61 10.23
CA GLY A 90 -4.59 9.11 11.23
C GLY A 90 -4.65 7.60 11.44
N LYS A 91 -5.28 6.85 10.57
CA LYS A 91 -5.45 5.40 10.69
C LYS A 91 -4.80 4.65 9.52
N TYR A 92 -4.43 3.40 9.80
CA TYR A 92 -3.91 2.44 8.82
C TYR A 92 -4.85 1.24 8.74
N MET A 93 -5.03 0.71 7.53
CA MET A 93 -5.78 -0.50 7.26
C MET A 93 -4.95 -1.42 6.38
N GLN A 94 -4.67 -2.63 6.86
CA GLN A 94 -4.11 -3.70 6.03
C GLN A 94 -5.23 -4.61 5.55
N LEU A 95 -5.21 -4.97 4.29
CA LEU A 95 -6.16 -5.89 3.68
C LEU A 95 -5.51 -7.25 3.52
N GLY A 96 -6.23 -8.26 3.94
CA GLY A 96 -5.85 -9.64 3.76
C GLY A 96 -6.13 -10.15 2.35
N SER A 97 -5.47 -11.24 2.03
CA SER A 97 -5.55 -11.94 0.76
C SER A 97 -6.75 -12.93 0.73
N GLY A 98 -6.71 -13.89 -0.16
CA GLY A 98 -7.69 -15.00 -0.20
C GLY A 98 -7.15 -16.17 -1.01
N GLY A 99 -7.68 -17.36 -0.76
CA GLY A 99 -7.19 -18.59 -1.37
C GLY A 99 -5.77 -18.91 -0.92
N TRP A 100 -4.86 -19.03 -1.86
CA TRP A 100 -3.43 -19.21 -1.60
C TRP A 100 -2.62 -17.91 -1.74
N ALA A 101 -3.23 -16.74 -1.63
CA ALA A 101 -2.60 -15.44 -1.87
C ALA A 101 -1.97 -15.30 -3.28
N GLY A 102 -0.75 -14.84 -3.41
CA GLY A 102 0.00 -14.79 -4.67
C GLY A 102 -0.34 -13.61 -5.58
N SER A 103 -1.16 -12.67 -5.12
CA SER A 103 -1.49 -11.44 -5.85
C SER A 103 -2.06 -10.37 -4.92
N ILE A 104 -1.78 -9.11 -5.23
CA ILE A 104 -2.30 -7.95 -4.51
C ILE A 104 -3.61 -7.49 -5.17
N ASN A 105 -4.66 -7.34 -4.35
CA ASN A 105 -5.92 -6.73 -4.79
C ASN A 105 -5.87 -5.20 -4.62
N ALA A 106 -5.20 -4.52 -5.54
CA ALA A 106 -5.05 -3.05 -5.48
C ALA A 106 -6.39 -2.31 -5.48
N ALA A 107 -7.39 -2.77 -6.24
CA ALA A 107 -8.72 -2.15 -6.25
C ALA A 107 -9.41 -2.19 -4.87
N GLY A 108 -9.09 -3.19 -4.05
CA GLY A 108 -9.59 -3.29 -2.68
C GLY A 108 -9.10 -2.16 -1.77
N LEU A 109 -7.93 -1.57 -2.07
CA LEU A 109 -7.37 -0.45 -1.30
C LEU A 109 -8.18 0.84 -1.44
N ALA A 110 -8.98 0.97 -2.51
CA ALA A 110 -9.80 2.16 -2.74
C ALA A 110 -10.84 2.40 -1.65
N GLU A 111 -11.43 1.34 -1.09
CA GLU A 111 -12.48 1.49 -0.09
C GLU A 111 -12.00 2.08 1.25
N PRO A 112 -10.94 1.55 1.91
CA PRO A 112 -10.37 2.20 3.07
C PRO A 112 -9.80 3.59 2.74
N LEU A 113 -9.23 3.78 1.54
CA LEU A 113 -8.70 5.08 1.11
C LEU A 113 -9.81 6.16 1.06
N LYS A 114 -11.02 5.85 0.53
CA LYS A 114 -12.19 6.74 0.54
C LYS A 114 -12.59 7.18 1.95
N ARG A 115 -12.33 6.34 2.93
CA ARG A 115 -12.57 6.62 4.35
C ARG A 115 -11.42 7.35 5.03
N GLY A 116 -10.40 7.79 4.25
CA GLY A 116 -9.24 8.52 4.72
C GLY A 116 -8.17 7.65 5.40
N TYR A 117 -8.18 6.34 5.26
CA TYR A 117 -7.12 5.48 5.76
C TYR A 117 -5.91 5.48 4.81
N ALA A 118 -4.71 5.31 5.35
CA ALA A 118 -3.62 4.71 4.61
C ALA A 118 -3.91 3.20 4.52
N ALA A 119 -3.78 2.61 3.33
CA ALA A 119 -4.21 1.24 3.09
C ALA A 119 -3.14 0.42 2.39
N ALA A 120 -2.86 -0.80 2.87
CA ALA A 120 -1.87 -1.70 2.29
C ALA A 120 -2.39 -3.11 2.07
N ALA A 121 -1.74 -3.84 1.16
CA ALA A 121 -1.91 -5.28 0.94
C ALA A 121 -0.58 -5.90 0.48
N THR A 122 -0.49 -7.22 0.58
CA THR A 122 0.69 -8.01 0.18
C THR A 122 0.30 -9.23 -0.63
N ASP A 123 1.27 -9.81 -1.36
CA ASP A 123 1.13 -11.09 -2.06
C ASP A 123 1.45 -12.31 -1.19
N ASP A 124 1.80 -12.08 0.08
CA ASP A 124 2.21 -13.10 1.07
C ASP A 124 3.50 -13.86 0.72
N GLY A 125 4.38 -13.24 -0.05
CA GLY A 125 5.72 -13.75 -0.31
C GLY A 125 5.84 -14.71 -1.48
N HIS A 126 4.83 -14.78 -2.34
CA HIS A 126 4.90 -15.52 -3.60
C HIS A 126 3.98 -14.93 -4.66
N GLN A 127 4.20 -15.30 -5.91
CA GLN A 127 3.34 -14.91 -7.03
C GLN A 127 2.72 -16.12 -7.69
N GLY A 128 1.52 -15.93 -8.27
CA GLY A 128 0.73 -17.00 -8.85
C GLY A 128 -0.28 -17.61 -7.88
N GLY A 129 -1.45 -18.03 -8.36
CA GLY A 129 -2.61 -18.12 -7.49
C GLY A 129 -3.19 -19.51 -7.22
N ALA A 130 -2.83 -20.54 -7.98
CA ALA A 130 -3.51 -21.83 -7.87
C ALA A 130 -2.60 -22.89 -7.25
N GLY A 131 -2.82 -23.18 -5.97
CA GLY A 131 -2.14 -24.25 -5.26
C GLY A 131 -0.85 -23.84 -4.55
N ALA A 132 -0.17 -24.79 -3.94
CA ALA A 132 0.97 -24.57 -3.04
C ALA A 132 2.33 -24.99 -3.66
N THR A 133 2.43 -25.10 -4.97
CA THR A 133 3.67 -25.53 -5.65
C THR A 133 4.83 -24.56 -5.46
N TRP A 134 4.54 -23.29 -5.21
CA TRP A 134 5.52 -22.24 -4.89
C TRP A 134 6.30 -22.52 -3.60
N ALA A 135 5.75 -23.34 -2.71
CA ALA A 135 6.36 -23.69 -1.42
C ALA A 135 7.35 -24.86 -1.50
N ILE A 136 7.32 -25.64 -2.60
CA ILE A 136 8.17 -26.84 -2.75
C ILE A 136 9.64 -26.44 -2.86
N GLY A 137 10.45 -26.83 -1.85
CA GLY A 137 11.87 -26.46 -1.77
C GLY A 137 12.12 -25.04 -1.25
N HIS A 138 11.08 -24.31 -0.84
CA HIS A 138 11.15 -22.93 -0.36
C HIS A 138 10.57 -22.78 1.06
N PRO A 139 11.26 -23.27 2.11
CA PRO A 139 10.75 -23.23 3.47
C PRO A 139 10.50 -21.79 3.98
N GLU A 140 11.30 -20.82 3.53
CA GLU A 140 11.12 -19.42 3.93
C GLU A 140 9.82 -18.82 3.37
N LYS A 141 9.40 -19.22 2.17
CA LYS A 141 8.12 -18.80 1.60
C LYS A 141 6.92 -19.33 2.38
N LEU A 142 7.04 -20.52 3.00
CA LEU A 142 6.00 -21.01 3.91
C LEU A 142 5.89 -20.15 5.16
N ILE A 143 7.03 -19.65 5.67
CA ILE A 143 7.07 -18.72 6.81
C ILE A 143 6.48 -17.38 6.40
N ASP A 144 6.83 -16.87 5.21
CA ASP A 144 6.27 -15.63 4.66
C ASP A 144 4.74 -15.73 4.57
N PHE A 145 4.24 -16.73 3.87
CA PHE A 145 2.80 -16.99 3.76
C PHE A 145 2.13 -17.22 5.12
N GLY A 146 2.79 -17.92 6.03
CA GLY A 146 2.25 -18.26 7.34
C GLY A 146 1.94 -17.05 8.22
N TYR A 147 2.84 -16.05 8.23
CA TYR A 147 2.68 -14.86 9.08
C TYR A 147 3.62 -13.69 8.74
N ARG A 148 4.86 -13.96 8.24
CA ARG A 148 5.90 -12.93 8.17
C ARG A 148 5.58 -11.84 7.16
N ALA A 149 5.00 -12.18 6.01
CA ALA A 149 4.68 -11.22 4.97
C ALA A 149 3.70 -10.15 5.45
N VAL A 150 2.69 -10.55 6.19
CA VAL A 150 1.69 -9.63 6.77
C VAL A 150 2.35 -8.69 7.77
N HIS A 151 3.13 -9.22 8.69
CA HIS A 151 3.82 -8.46 9.73
C HIS A 151 4.81 -7.46 9.13
N GLU A 152 5.70 -7.91 8.27
CA GLU A 152 6.70 -7.06 7.63
C GLU A 152 6.05 -5.95 6.79
N THR A 153 4.97 -6.27 6.07
CA THR A 153 4.19 -5.27 5.32
C THR A 153 3.63 -4.20 6.27
N SER A 154 3.14 -4.60 7.45
CA SER A 154 2.65 -3.66 8.47
C SER A 154 3.75 -2.73 8.97
N LEU A 155 4.93 -3.27 9.31
CA LEU A 155 6.08 -2.50 9.80
C LEU A 155 6.58 -1.49 8.76
N GLN A 156 6.80 -1.95 7.52
CA GLN A 156 7.28 -1.09 6.44
C GLN A 156 6.24 -0.01 6.09
N SER A 157 4.96 -0.37 6.02
CA SER A 157 3.88 0.58 5.77
C SER A 157 3.83 1.68 6.84
N LYS A 158 3.92 1.35 8.11
CA LYS A 158 3.93 2.35 9.22
C LYS A 158 5.16 3.28 9.13
N THR A 159 6.31 2.75 8.71
CA THR A 159 7.53 3.54 8.49
C THR A 159 7.35 4.52 7.31
N ILE A 160 6.80 4.07 6.20
CA ILE A 160 6.52 4.90 5.01
C ILE A 160 5.45 5.96 5.33
N ILE A 161 4.39 5.59 6.05
CA ILE A 161 3.34 6.51 6.51
C ILE A 161 3.98 7.65 7.31
N ARG A 162 4.84 7.33 8.29
CA ARG A 162 5.52 8.33 9.11
C ARG A 162 6.41 9.25 8.27
N ALA A 163 7.12 8.70 7.29
CA ALA A 163 8.01 9.46 6.42
C ALA A 163 7.25 10.47 5.56
N LEU A 164 6.12 10.07 4.94
CA LEU A 164 5.35 10.95 4.06
C LEU A 164 4.40 11.87 4.83
N LEU A 165 3.67 11.34 5.83
CA LEU A 165 2.59 12.04 6.52
C LEU A 165 3.03 12.68 7.85
N GLY A 166 4.33 12.59 8.19
CA GLY A 166 4.96 13.27 9.34
C GLY A 166 4.67 12.64 10.71
N ARG A 167 3.81 11.62 10.80
CA ARG A 167 3.48 10.91 12.04
C ARG A 167 3.05 9.48 11.77
N SER A 168 3.20 8.61 12.76
CA SER A 168 2.69 7.25 12.72
C SER A 168 1.16 7.21 12.82
N PRO A 169 0.50 6.16 12.32
CA PRO A 169 -0.93 5.97 12.53
C PRO A 169 -1.23 5.83 14.02
N SER A 170 -2.31 6.45 14.47
CA SER A 170 -2.80 6.36 15.85
C SER A 170 -3.50 5.04 16.13
N ARG A 171 -4.00 4.38 15.09
CA ARG A 171 -4.63 3.06 15.13
C ARG A 171 -4.37 2.33 13.84
N SER A 172 -4.15 1.01 13.96
CA SER A 172 -3.98 0.09 12.85
C SER A 172 -5.06 -0.98 12.90
N TYR A 173 -5.58 -1.34 11.73
CA TYR A 173 -6.62 -2.34 11.59
C TYR A 173 -6.21 -3.34 10.52
N PHE A 174 -6.68 -4.56 10.69
CA PHE A 174 -6.61 -5.59 9.66
C PHE A 174 -8.04 -5.97 9.24
N ASN A 175 -8.26 -6.11 7.93
CA ASN A 175 -9.55 -6.54 7.38
C ASN A 175 -9.31 -7.67 6.39
N GLY A 176 -9.83 -8.85 6.70
CA GLY A 176 -9.66 -10.03 5.84
C GLY A 176 -10.77 -11.05 6.06
N CYS A 177 -11.00 -11.86 5.02
CA CYS A 177 -11.94 -12.97 5.02
C CYS A 177 -11.24 -14.20 4.44
N SER A 178 -11.65 -15.41 4.81
CA SER A 178 -11.02 -16.65 4.38
C SER A 178 -9.54 -16.70 4.78
N ASP A 179 -8.61 -16.77 3.84
CA ASP A 179 -7.18 -16.70 4.14
C ASP A 179 -6.80 -15.38 4.84
N GLY A 180 -7.36 -14.25 4.41
CA GLY A 180 -7.19 -12.98 5.09
C GLY A 180 -7.67 -12.98 6.55
N GLY A 181 -8.63 -13.84 6.90
CA GLY A 181 -9.01 -14.08 8.29
C GLY A 181 -7.94 -14.84 9.07
N ARG A 182 -7.28 -15.83 8.46
CA ARG A 182 -6.11 -16.50 9.02
C ARG A 182 -4.98 -15.50 9.28
N GLU A 183 -4.67 -14.67 8.29
CA GLU A 183 -3.65 -13.63 8.40
C GLU A 183 -3.92 -12.68 9.58
N ALA A 184 -5.16 -12.19 9.71
CA ALA A 184 -5.57 -11.32 10.81
C ALA A 184 -5.35 -11.97 12.18
N LEU A 185 -5.72 -13.27 12.32
CA LEU A 185 -5.53 -14.02 13.56
C LEU A 185 -4.05 -14.28 13.85
N MET A 186 -3.24 -14.55 12.82
CA MET A 186 -1.80 -14.73 12.99
C MET A 186 -1.12 -13.42 13.46
N GLU A 187 -1.48 -12.29 12.87
CA GLU A 187 -0.95 -10.99 13.29
C GLU A 187 -1.34 -10.67 14.72
N ALA A 188 -2.62 -10.81 15.08
CA ALA A 188 -3.10 -10.55 16.43
C ALA A 188 -2.51 -11.50 17.50
N GLN A 189 -2.26 -12.77 17.14
CA GLN A 189 -1.71 -13.75 18.07
C GLN A 189 -0.22 -13.56 18.32
N ARG A 190 0.55 -13.27 17.25
CA ARG A 190 2.01 -13.19 17.32
C ARG A 190 2.51 -11.81 17.72
N TYR A 191 1.77 -10.78 17.37
CA TYR A 191 2.15 -9.36 17.50
C TYR A 191 0.99 -8.56 18.10
N PRO A 192 0.62 -8.82 19.36
CA PRO A 192 -0.57 -8.23 19.99
C PRO A 192 -0.44 -6.74 20.35
N GLU A 193 0.69 -6.10 20.05
CA GLU A 193 1.01 -4.70 20.40
C GLU A 193 0.46 -3.65 19.42
#